data_ce20a8c49cff6bfcf5ffabeac4edd4dd
#
_entry.id   ce20a8c49cff6bfcf5ffabeac4edd4dd
#
_cell.length_a   1.000
_cell.length_b   1.000
_cell.length_c   1.000
_cell.angle_alpha   90.00
_cell.angle_beta   90.00
_cell.angle_gamma   90.00
#
_symmetry.space_group_name_H-M   'P 1'
#
loop_
_entity.id
_entity.type
_entity.pdbx_description
1 polymer ?
#
loop_
_entity_poly.entity_id
_entity_poly.type
_entity_poly.pdbx_seq_one_letter_code
_entity_poly.pdbx_strand_id
1 'polypeptide(L)'
;MAVAANKRSVMTLFSGPTDIFSHQVRIVLAEKGVSVEIEQVDMDNLPQDLIVLNPYRTVPTLVDRKLTLYESRIIMEYLDERFPHPPLMPVYPVARGESRLFMHQIERDWYSLLHKIEKGSAQEAEAARKQLREELLAIAPVFVQKPFFMSDEFSLVDCYLAPLLWRLPVLGIELSGAGAKELKGYMTRVFERDAFLASLTEAEREMRLHTRG
;
A
#
# COMPACT_ATOMS: atom_id res chain seq x y z
N MET A 1 -5.27 -8.92 -34.66
CA MET A 1 -5.42 -7.46 -34.66
C MET A 1 -4.72 -6.96 -33.40
N ALA A 2 -3.60 -6.27 -33.53
CA ALA A 2 -2.89 -5.68 -32.39
C ALA A 2 -3.70 -4.47 -31.95
N VAL A 3 -4.55 -4.65 -30.95
CA VAL A 3 -5.31 -3.57 -30.34
C VAL A 3 -4.37 -2.83 -29.39
N ALA A 4 -3.95 -1.67 -29.85
CA ALA A 4 -3.72 -0.47 -29.08
C ALA A 4 -3.00 -0.55 -27.71
N ALA A 5 -1.90 -1.29 -27.61
CA ALA A 5 -0.80 -0.90 -26.72
C ALA A 5 -0.19 0.46 -27.18
N ASN A 6 -0.93 1.16 -28.03
CA ASN A 6 -0.47 2.30 -28.77
C ASN A 6 -1.15 3.56 -28.22
N LYS A 7 -0.38 4.33 -27.51
CA LYS A 7 -0.64 5.76 -27.28
C LYS A 7 -1.56 6.13 -26.14
N ARG A 8 -1.36 5.57 -24.96
CA ARG A 8 -1.73 6.36 -23.80
C ARG A 8 -0.61 7.39 -23.62
N SER A 9 -0.89 8.63 -24.01
CA SER A 9 0.03 9.77 -23.80
C SER A 9 0.14 10.12 -22.30
N VAL A 10 -0.80 9.63 -21.52
CA VAL A 10 -0.90 9.80 -20.07
C VAL A 10 -0.66 8.44 -19.40
N MET A 11 0.10 8.46 -18.31
CA MET A 11 0.29 7.29 -17.47
C MET A 11 -1.07 6.82 -16.92
N THR A 12 -1.32 5.52 -16.93
CA THR A 12 -2.58 4.93 -16.47
C THR A 12 -2.32 3.87 -15.41
N LEU A 13 -3.06 3.92 -14.31
CA LEU A 13 -3.07 2.91 -13.27
C LEU A 13 -4.42 2.18 -13.25
N PHE A 14 -4.40 0.88 -13.54
CA PHE A 14 -5.51 -0.02 -13.24
C PHE A 14 -5.47 -0.33 -11.74
N SER A 15 -6.53 0.01 -11.03
CA SER A 15 -6.57 0.02 -9.57
C SER A 15 -7.86 -0.58 -9.04
N GLY A 16 -7.76 -1.53 -8.14
CA GLY A 16 -8.92 -1.99 -7.37
C GLY A 16 -9.39 -0.93 -6.38
N PRO A 17 -10.72 -0.73 -6.21
CA PRO A 17 -11.26 0.33 -5.36
C PRO A 17 -10.91 0.15 -3.88
N THR A 18 -10.75 -1.09 -3.42
CA THR A 18 -10.39 -1.42 -2.03
C THR A 18 -9.14 -2.28 -1.94
N ASP A 19 -8.49 -2.53 -3.07
CA ASP A 19 -7.29 -3.35 -3.11
C ASP A 19 -6.12 -2.67 -2.41
N ILE A 20 -5.53 -3.38 -1.45
CA ILE A 20 -4.49 -2.85 -0.58
C ILE A 20 -3.19 -2.54 -1.34
N PHE A 21 -2.86 -3.34 -2.34
CA PHE A 21 -1.67 -3.16 -3.19
C PHE A 21 -1.83 -1.98 -4.15
N SER A 22 -3.05 -1.79 -4.68
CA SER A 22 -3.40 -0.61 -5.46
C SER A 22 -3.29 0.67 -4.61
N HIS A 23 -3.71 0.61 -3.34
CA HIS A 23 -3.61 1.74 -2.42
C HIS A 23 -2.14 2.14 -2.18
N GLN A 24 -1.21 1.18 -2.03
CA GLN A 24 0.22 1.46 -1.92
C GLN A 24 0.72 2.32 -3.09
N VAL A 25 0.37 1.95 -4.32
CA VAL A 25 0.78 2.67 -5.54
C VAL A 25 0.13 4.05 -5.60
N ARG A 26 -1.15 4.18 -5.23
CA ARG A 26 -1.84 5.48 -5.20
C ARG A 26 -1.21 6.45 -4.20
N ILE A 27 -0.73 5.97 -3.04
CA ILE A 27 0.02 6.81 -2.09
C ILE A 27 1.29 7.36 -2.75
N VAL A 28 2.07 6.51 -3.40
CA VAL A 28 3.30 6.94 -4.07
C VAL A 28 3.01 7.96 -5.18
N LEU A 29 2.01 7.72 -6.01
CA LEU A 29 1.60 8.68 -7.06
C LEU A 29 1.20 10.04 -6.48
N ALA A 30 0.47 10.04 -5.38
CA ALA A 30 0.06 11.26 -4.68
C ALA A 30 1.26 11.99 -4.05
N GLU A 31 2.20 11.27 -3.41
CA GLU A 31 3.44 11.85 -2.86
C GLU A 31 4.33 12.45 -3.96
N LYS A 32 4.32 11.86 -5.15
CA LYS A 32 5.07 12.38 -6.30
C LYS A 32 4.36 13.54 -7.01
N GLY A 33 3.09 13.79 -6.70
CA GLY A 33 2.29 14.83 -7.38
C GLY A 33 2.16 14.60 -8.89
N VAL A 34 2.15 13.34 -9.31
CA VAL A 34 2.13 12.95 -10.72
C VAL A 34 0.70 12.84 -11.23
N SER A 35 0.44 13.45 -12.38
CA SER A 35 -0.82 13.26 -13.09
C SER A 35 -0.89 11.84 -13.67
N VAL A 36 -1.89 11.07 -13.25
CA VAL A 36 -2.14 9.70 -13.65
C VAL A 36 -3.64 9.53 -13.89
N GLU A 37 -3.98 8.77 -14.92
CA GLU A 37 -5.35 8.31 -15.12
C GLU A 37 -5.57 7.04 -14.29
N ILE A 38 -6.47 7.08 -13.30
CA ILE A 38 -6.79 5.91 -12.49
C ILE A 38 -8.05 5.26 -13.05
N GLU A 39 -7.89 4.06 -13.58
CA GLU A 39 -8.98 3.21 -14.06
C GLU A 39 -9.37 2.23 -12.95
N GLN A 40 -10.57 2.41 -12.41
CA GLN A 40 -11.12 1.53 -11.38
C GLN A 40 -11.47 0.18 -12.00
N VAL A 41 -10.97 -0.90 -11.41
CA VAL A 41 -11.14 -2.26 -11.89
C VAL A 41 -12.08 -3.03 -10.99
N ASP A 42 -13.15 -3.54 -11.57
CA ASP A 42 -13.94 -4.61 -10.98
C ASP A 42 -13.30 -5.95 -11.31
N MET A 43 -12.86 -6.67 -10.29
CA MET A 43 -12.17 -7.96 -10.44
C MET A 43 -13.08 -9.07 -10.95
N ASP A 44 -14.40 -8.91 -10.85
CA ASP A 44 -15.39 -9.84 -11.39
C ASP A 44 -15.67 -9.55 -12.88
N ASN A 45 -15.32 -8.34 -13.35
CA ASN A 45 -15.52 -7.92 -14.74
C ASN A 45 -14.31 -7.13 -15.27
N LEU A 46 -13.23 -7.85 -15.57
CA LEU A 46 -11.94 -7.26 -15.95
C LEU A 46 -12.02 -6.52 -17.29
N PRO A 47 -11.47 -5.29 -17.38
CA PRO A 47 -11.30 -4.57 -18.63
C PRO A 47 -10.47 -5.38 -19.64
N GLN A 48 -10.88 -5.36 -20.91
CA GLN A 48 -10.17 -6.09 -21.98
C GLN A 48 -8.71 -5.62 -22.12
N ASP A 49 -8.44 -4.34 -21.91
CA ASP A 49 -7.10 -3.78 -21.95
C ASP A 49 -6.21 -4.39 -20.87
N LEU A 50 -6.71 -4.53 -19.62
CA LEU A 50 -5.98 -5.16 -18.53
C LEU A 50 -5.63 -6.63 -18.85
N ILE A 51 -6.58 -7.38 -19.42
CA ILE A 51 -6.37 -8.78 -19.80
C ILE A 51 -5.23 -8.94 -20.82
N VAL A 52 -5.15 -7.99 -21.76
CA VAL A 52 -4.10 -7.98 -22.80
C VAL A 52 -2.75 -7.54 -22.26
N LEU A 53 -2.75 -6.54 -21.36
CA LEU A 53 -1.52 -5.90 -20.87
C LEU A 53 -0.85 -6.67 -19.73
N ASN A 54 -1.62 -7.32 -18.87
CA ASN A 54 -1.11 -8.07 -17.73
C ASN A 54 -1.53 -9.55 -17.81
N PRO A 55 -0.59 -10.47 -18.06
CA PRO A 55 -0.89 -11.90 -18.17
C PRO A 55 -1.45 -12.51 -16.88
N TYR A 56 -1.15 -11.90 -15.72
CA TYR A 56 -1.65 -12.34 -14.42
C TYR A 56 -3.03 -11.76 -14.07
N ARG A 57 -3.50 -10.76 -14.85
CA ARG A 57 -4.81 -10.14 -14.69
C ARG A 57 -5.05 -9.59 -13.27
N THR A 58 -4.02 -8.99 -12.69
CA THR A 58 -4.02 -8.47 -11.33
C THR A 58 -4.01 -6.95 -11.31
N VAL A 59 -4.41 -6.38 -10.19
CA VAL A 59 -4.23 -4.97 -9.85
C VAL A 59 -3.25 -4.88 -8.66
N PRO A 60 -2.45 -3.82 -8.55
CA PRO A 60 -2.30 -2.72 -9.50
C PRO A 60 -1.55 -3.13 -10.78
N THR A 61 -1.92 -2.52 -11.89
CA THR A 61 -1.16 -2.58 -13.14
C THR A 61 -0.93 -1.16 -13.65
N LEU A 62 0.32 -0.77 -13.84
CA LEU A 62 0.72 0.55 -14.33
C LEU A 62 1.11 0.47 -15.80
N VAL A 63 0.62 1.40 -16.59
CA VAL A 63 1.01 1.60 -17.99
C VAL A 63 1.62 2.98 -18.15
N ASP A 64 2.91 3.04 -18.50
CA ASP A 64 3.61 4.26 -18.89
C ASP A 64 4.14 4.12 -20.32
N ARG A 65 3.46 4.73 -21.27
CA ARG A 65 3.75 4.62 -22.70
C ARG A 65 3.71 3.17 -23.20
N LYS A 66 4.88 2.57 -23.44
CA LYS A 66 5.02 1.16 -23.89
C LYS A 66 5.35 0.20 -22.75
N LEU A 67 5.65 0.75 -21.57
CA LEU A 67 5.97 -0.05 -20.38
C LEU A 67 4.70 -0.44 -19.67
N THR A 68 4.56 -1.72 -19.36
CA THR A 68 3.52 -2.24 -18.47
C THR A 68 4.20 -2.90 -17.27
N LEU A 69 3.82 -2.48 -16.08
CA LEU A 69 4.31 -3.03 -14.82
C LEU A 69 3.15 -3.53 -13.97
N TYR A 70 3.38 -4.62 -13.28
CA TYR A 70 2.53 -5.18 -12.24
C TYR A 70 3.41 -5.53 -11.03
N GLU A 71 2.82 -5.93 -9.90
CA GLU A 71 3.42 -6.00 -8.57
C GLU A 71 3.67 -4.60 -7.95
N SER A 72 2.94 -4.30 -6.88
CA SER A 72 2.94 -2.95 -6.27
C SER A 72 4.34 -2.46 -5.92
N ARG A 73 5.20 -3.30 -5.36
CA ARG A 73 6.56 -2.94 -4.99
C ARG A 73 7.41 -2.54 -6.19
N ILE A 74 7.30 -3.26 -7.31
CA ILE A 74 8.01 -2.92 -8.55
C ILE A 74 7.52 -1.58 -9.09
N ILE A 75 6.21 -1.37 -9.10
CA ILE A 75 5.59 -0.11 -9.54
C ILE A 75 6.04 1.06 -8.65
N MET A 76 6.03 0.88 -7.33
CA MET A 76 6.44 1.92 -6.37
C MET A 76 7.90 2.32 -6.56
N GLU A 77 8.82 1.37 -6.71
CA GLU A 77 10.24 1.66 -6.96
C GLU A 77 10.44 2.32 -8.32
N TYR A 78 9.75 1.86 -9.37
CA TYR A 78 9.77 2.52 -10.68
C TYR A 78 9.32 3.98 -10.59
N LEU A 79 8.23 4.26 -9.90
CA LEU A 79 7.72 5.62 -9.73
C LEU A 79 8.70 6.52 -8.97
N ASP A 80 9.36 5.99 -7.93
CA ASP A 80 10.37 6.73 -7.19
C ASP A 80 11.59 7.08 -8.05
N GLU A 81 12.05 6.14 -8.89
CA GLU A 81 13.16 6.37 -9.83
C GLU A 81 12.76 7.28 -11.00
N ARG A 82 11.53 7.13 -11.51
CA ARG A 82 11.01 7.92 -12.62
C ARG A 82 10.75 9.37 -12.25
N PHE A 83 10.34 9.60 -11.00
CA PHE A 83 10.05 10.90 -10.41
C PHE A 83 10.87 11.08 -9.13
N PRO A 84 12.13 11.51 -9.23
CA PRO A 84 13.08 11.45 -8.10
C PRO A 84 12.74 12.40 -6.95
N HIS A 85 11.80 13.33 -7.11
CA HIS A 85 11.45 14.31 -6.09
C HIS A 85 9.94 14.29 -5.77
N PRO A 86 9.57 14.31 -4.46
CA PRO A 86 10.44 14.04 -3.30
C PRO A 86 10.95 12.59 -3.31
N PRO A 87 12.18 12.31 -2.83
CA PRO A 87 12.70 10.95 -2.78
C PRO A 87 11.94 10.15 -1.71
N LEU A 88 11.54 8.92 -2.04
CA LEU A 88 10.89 7.98 -1.12
C LEU A 88 11.78 6.78 -0.79
N MET A 89 12.93 6.67 -1.44
CA MET A 89 13.98 5.72 -1.10
C MET A 89 15.24 6.46 -0.67
N PRO A 90 16.00 5.91 0.30
CA PRO A 90 17.29 6.47 0.71
C PRO A 90 18.27 6.55 -0.47
N VAL A 91 19.22 7.49 -0.38
CA VAL A 91 20.24 7.66 -1.41
C VAL A 91 21.30 6.56 -1.37
N TYR A 92 21.69 6.12 -0.16
CA TYR A 92 22.79 5.18 0.02
C TYR A 92 22.35 3.72 -0.20
N PRO A 93 23.18 2.92 -0.90
CA PRO A 93 22.84 1.52 -1.23
C PRO A 93 22.52 0.64 -0.02
N VAL A 94 23.21 0.83 1.10
CA VAL A 94 22.96 0.07 2.34
C VAL A 94 21.54 0.34 2.83
N ALA A 95 21.17 1.61 3.03
CA ALA A 95 19.85 2.00 3.49
C ALA A 95 18.74 1.61 2.48
N ARG A 96 19.02 1.64 1.17
CA ARG A 96 18.10 1.12 0.14
C ARG A 96 17.89 -0.39 0.29
N GLY A 97 18.96 -1.13 0.57
CA GLY A 97 18.89 -2.57 0.85
C GLY A 97 18.03 -2.87 2.08
N GLU A 98 18.24 -2.13 3.16
CA GLU A 98 17.45 -2.24 4.40
C GLU A 98 15.97 -1.92 4.16
N SER A 99 15.65 -0.85 3.43
CA SER A 99 14.27 -0.50 3.08
C SER A 99 13.58 -1.62 2.29
N ARG A 100 14.27 -2.24 1.32
CA ARG A 100 13.75 -3.38 0.57
C ARG A 100 13.52 -4.60 1.46
N LEU A 101 14.42 -4.84 2.40
CA LEU A 101 14.29 -5.92 3.38
C LEU A 101 13.07 -5.70 4.29
N PHE A 102 12.85 -4.48 4.78
CA PHE A 102 11.67 -4.15 5.58
C PHE A 102 10.38 -4.37 4.80
N MET A 103 10.27 -3.89 3.55
CA MET A 103 9.09 -4.14 2.72
C MET A 103 8.86 -5.65 2.50
N HIS A 104 9.93 -6.42 2.27
CA HIS A 104 9.85 -7.88 2.15
C HIS A 104 9.36 -8.56 3.43
N GLN A 105 9.84 -8.13 4.61
CA GLN A 105 9.40 -8.66 5.90
C GLN A 105 7.93 -8.33 6.17
N ILE A 106 7.50 -7.09 5.91
CA ILE A 106 6.09 -6.67 6.03
C ILE A 106 5.20 -7.56 5.15
N GLU A 107 5.61 -7.79 3.90
CA GLU A 107 4.87 -8.65 2.97
C GLU A 107 4.77 -10.09 3.47
N ARG A 108 5.92 -10.69 3.79
CA ARG A 108 6.00 -12.08 4.20
C ARG A 108 5.28 -12.33 5.52
N ASP A 109 5.46 -11.44 6.51
CA ASP A 109 4.99 -11.70 7.87
C ASP A 109 3.56 -11.14 8.05
N TRP A 110 3.29 -9.89 7.72
CA TRP A 110 1.99 -9.26 8.01
C TRP A 110 0.94 -9.40 6.90
N TYR A 111 1.33 -9.29 5.63
CA TYR A 111 0.37 -9.51 4.54
C TYR A 111 -0.04 -10.97 4.42
N SER A 112 0.82 -11.91 4.84
CA SER A 112 0.42 -13.32 4.96
C SER A 112 -0.63 -13.54 6.04
N LEU A 113 -0.57 -12.79 7.14
CA LEU A 113 -1.59 -12.81 8.19
C LEU A 113 -2.90 -12.17 7.69
N LEU A 114 -2.81 -11.05 6.95
CA LEU A 114 -3.99 -10.46 6.31
C LEU A 114 -4.72 -11.49 5.44
N HIS A 115 -4.00 -12.22 4.60
CA HIS A 115 -4.59 -13.26 3.77
C HIS A 115 -5.32 -14.34 4.60
N LYS A 116 -4.75 -14.75 5.74
CA LYS A 116 -5.41 -15.69 6.67
C LYS A 116 -6.66 -15.10 7.32
N ILE A 117 -6.65 -13.79 7.63
CA ILE A 117 -7.81 -13.09 8.18
C ILE A 117 -8.97 -13.07 7.17
N GLU A 118 -8.68 -12.86 5.90
CA GLU A 118 -9.68 -12.69 4.84
C GLU A 118 -10.18 -14.03 4.26
N LYS A 119 -9.31 -15.02 4.17
CA LYS A 119 -9.58 -16.27 3.42
C LYS A 119 -9.50 -17.54 4.24
N GLY A 120 -8.97 -17.47 5.46
CA GLY A 120 -8.85 -18.63 6.34
C GLY A 120 -10.17 -19.00 7.02
N SER A 121 -10.16 -20.12 7.74
CA SER A 121 -11.24 -20.49 8.64
C SER A 121 -11.40 -19.46 9.78
N ALA A 122 -12.53 -19.46 10.46
CA ALA A 122 -12.79 -18.55 11.59
C ALA A 122 -11.69 -18.65 12.68
N GLN A 123 -11.20 -19.86 12.95
CA GLN A 123 -10.13 -20.10 13.93
C GLN A 123 -8.79 -19.54 13.46
N GLU A 124 -8.42 -19.75 12.17
CA GLU A 124 -7.20 -19.20 11.58
C GLU A 124 -7.23 -17.67 11.52
N ALA A 125 -8.38 -17.11 11.15
CA ALA A 125 -8.57 -15.68 11.09
C ALA A 125 -8.42 -15.02 12.48
N GLU A 126 -8.98 -15.62 13.53
CA GLU A 126 -8.85 -15.11 14.90
C GLU A 126 -7.40 -15.20 15.41
N ALA A 127 -6.73 -16.32 15.16
CA ALA A 127 -5.32 -16.49 15.50
C ALA A 127 -4.44 -15.46 14.76
N ALA A 128 -4.71 -15.21 13.47
CA ALA A 128 -3.98 -14.26 12.65
C ALA A 128 -4.21 -12.80 13.11
N ARG A 129 -5.45 -12.43 13.51
CA ARG A 129 -5.73 -11.08 14.09
C ARG A 129 -4.94 -10.85 15.36
N LYS A 130 -4.93 -11.85 16.26
CA LYS A 130 -4.17 -11.77 17.51
C LYS A 130 -2.69 -11.61 17.22
N GLN A 131 -2.12 -12.45 16.36
CA GLN A 131 -0.71 -12.41 16.00
C GLN A 131 -0.33 -11.07 15.35
N LEU A 132 -1.09 -10.60 14.36
CA LEU A 132 -0.83 -9.32 13.69
C LEU A 132 -0.87 -8.15 14.68
N ARG A 133 -1.84 -8.12 15.59
CA ARG A 133 -1.90 -7.11 16.65
C ARG A 133 -0.66 -7.12 17.54
N GLU A 134 -0.25 -8.30 18.00
CA GLU A 134 0.91 -8.46 18.87
C GLU A 134 2.20 -8.01 18.18
N GLU A 135 2.41 -8.39 16.93
CA GLU A 135 3.58 -8.01 16.14
C GLU A 135 3.61 -6.50 15.84
N LEU A 136 2.48 -5.90 15.49
CA LEU A 136 2.37 -4.45 15.29
C LEU A 136 2.66 -3.66 16.58
N LEU A 137 2.21 -4.13 17.73
CA LEU A 137 2.52 -3.50 19.02
C LEU A 137 3.99 -3.69 19.40
N ALA A 138 4.59 -4.82 19.03
CA ALA A 138 6.01 -5.10 19.32
C ALA A 138 6.96 -4.14 18.59
N ILE A 139 6.59 -3.61 17.42
CA ILE A 139 7.41 -2.64 16.69
C ILE A 139 7.21 -1.19 17.18
N ALA A 140 6.25 -0.92 18.04
CA ALA A 140 5.92 0.43 18.50
C ALA A 140 7.12 1.25 19.04
N PRO A 141 8.13 0.65 19.71
CA PRO A 141 9.34 1.38 20.15
C PRO A 141 10.10 2.07 19.02
N VAL A 142 9.99 1.59 17.78
CA VAL A 142 10.59 2.24 16.59
C VAL A 142 10.06 3.67 16.44
N PHE A 143 8.77 3.89 16.68
CA PHE A 143 8.09 5.19 16.50
C PHE A 143 8.30 6.17 17.66
N VAL A 144 8.96 5.74 18.74
CA VAL A 144 9.48 6.63 19.79
C VAL A 144 10.75 7.33 19.33
N GLN A 145 11.59 6.60 18.57
CA GLN A 145 12.89 7.10 18.13
C GLN A 145 12.84 7.83 16.79
N LYS A 146 11.94 7.42 15.91
CA LYS A 146 11.79 7.95 14.55
C LYS A 146 10.33 8.28 14.25
N PRO A 147 10.06 9.39 13.55
CA PRO A 147 8.70 9.77 13.19
C PRO A 147 8.06 8.84 12.16
N PHE A 148 8.85 8.20 11.31
CA PHE A 148 8.44 7.24 10.29
C PHE A 148 9.12 5.90 10.48
N PHE A 149 8.79 4.90 9.66
CA PHE A 149 9.31 3.56 9.83
C PHE A 149 10.83 3.52 9.64
N MET A 150 11.58 3.37 10.75
CA MET A 150 13.04 3.36 10.81
C MET A 150 13.72 4.59 10.16
N SER A 151 12.99 5.69 9.98
CA SER A 151 13.44 6.86 9.22
C SER A 151 12.96 8.18 9.83
N ASP A 152 13.75 9.24 9.61
CA ASP A 152 13.33 10.61 9.91
C ASP A 152 12.41 11.19 8.83
N GLU A 153 12.40 10.58 7.66
CA GLU A 153 11.60 11.00 6.51
C GLU A 153 10.63 9.91 6.08
N PHE A 154 9.48 10.32 5.53
CA PHE A 154 8.49 9.43 4.95
C PHE A 154 9.09 8.71 3.74
N SER A 155 8.85 7.40 3.63
CA SER A 155 9.51 6.54 2.66
C SER A 155 8.55 5.53 2.00
N LEU A 156 9.07 4.77 1.02
CA LEU A 156 8.33 3.65 0.42
C LEU A 156 7.91 2.60 1.46
N VAL A 157 8.67 2.43 2.55
CA VAL A 157 8.29 1.49 3.62
C VAL A 157 6.99 1.93 4.29
N ASP A 158 6.82 3.24 4.52
CA ASP A 158 5.58 3.81 5.06
C ASP A 158 4.43 3.67 4.07
N CYS A 159 4.67 3.93 2.77
CA CYS A 159 3.68 3.70 1.71
C CYS A 159 3.24 2.23 1.66
N TYR A 160 4.16 1.31 1.94
CA TYR A 160 3.89 -0.13 1.96
C TYR A 160 3.06 -0.56 3.18
N LEU A 161 3.32 0.03 4.34
CA LEU A 161 2.68 -0.31 5.61
C LEU A 161 1.31 0.38 5.79
N ALA A 162 1.19 1.64 5.38
CA ALA A 162 0.04 2.49 5.68
C ALA A 162 -1.32 1.88 5.28
N PRO A 163 -1.49 1.24 4.10
CA PRO A 163 -2.76 0.62 3.73
C PRO A 163 -3.22 -0.50 4.66
N LEU A 164 -2.29 -1.28 5.20
CA LEU A 164 -2.59 -2.30 6.20
C LEU A 164 -3.11 -1.67 7.50
N LEU A 165 -2.41 -0.65 7.99
CA LEU A 165 -2.81 0.05 9.22
C LEU A 165 -4.15 0.79 9.05
N TRP A 166 -4.44 1.30 7.86
CA TRP A 166 -5.73 1.90 7.55
C TRP A 166 -6.89 0.93 7.71
N ARG A 167 -6.67 -0.34 7.41
CA ARG A 167 -7.67 -1.41 7.41
C ARG A 167 -7.85 -2.13 8.75
N LEU A 168 -7.03 -1.85 9.76
CA LEU A 168 -7.13 -2.54 11.07
C LEU A 168 -8.54 -2.56 11.65
N PRO A 169 -9.33 -1.45 11.63
CA PRO A 169 -10.70 -1.49 12.15
C PRO A 169 -11.62 -2.47 11.43
N VAL A 170 -11.60 -2.51 10.08
CA VAL A 170 -12.43 -3.46 9.31
C VAL A 170 -11.94 -4.89 9.41
N LEU A 171 -10.67 -5.09 9.75
CA LEU A 171 -10.12 -6.42 10.06
C LEU A 171 -10.49 -6.89 11.48
N GLY A 172 -11.16 -6.04 12.26
CA GLY A 172 -11.51 -6.34 13.66
C GLY A 172 -10.31 -6.29 14.61
N ILE A 173 -9.27 -5.51 14.27
CA ILE A 173 -8.06 -5.36 15.09
C ILE A 173 -8.07 -4.02 15.79
N GLU A 174 -8.22 -4.06 17.11
CA GLU A 174 -8.13 -2.90 17.98
C GLU A 174 -6.75 -2.86 18.66
N LEU A 175 -6.08 -1.70 18.57
CA LEU A 175 -4.79 -1.47 19.22
C LEU A 175 -5.00 -0.97 20.64
N SER A 176 -4.59 -1.75 21.63
CA SER A 176 -4.69 -1.41 23.05
C SER A 176 -3.49 -1.95 23.83
N GLY A 177 -3.21 -1.36 24.99
CA GLY A 177 -2.09 -1.76 25.84
C GLY A 177 -0.77 -1.08 25.49
N ALA A 178 0.33 -1.71 25.88
CA ALA A 178 1.68 -1.18 25.67
C ALA A 178 1.99 -1.02 24.19
N GLY A 179 2.58 0.12 23.81
CA GLY A 179 2.92 0.44 22.42
C GLY A 179 1.77 1.00 21.58
N ALA A 180 0.51 0.88 22.02
CA ALA A 180 -0.63 1.34 21.24
C ALA A 180 -0.62 2.86 21.00
N LYS A 181 -0.17 3.65 21.98
CA LYS A 181 -0.07 5.12 21.87
C LYS A 181 0.93 5.53 20.80
N GLU A 182 2.09 4.93 20.80
CA GLU A 182 3.19 5.20 19.88
C GLU A 182 2.82 4.83 18.46
N LEU A 183 2.24 3.64 18.27
CA LEU A 183 1.77 3.18 16.96
C LEU A 183 0.63 4.05 16.44
N LYS A 184 -0.36 4.39 17.26
CA LYS A 184 -1.44 5.31 16.89
C LYS A 184 -0.91 6.70 16.54
N GLY A 185 0.10 7.20 17.25
CA GLY A 185 0.78 8.46 16.92
C GLY A 185 1.44 8.44 15.54
N TYR A 186 2.10 7.34 15.19
CA TYR A 186 2.63 7.11 13.84
C TYR A 186 1.50 7.06 12.79
N MET A 187 0.45 6.27 13.05
CA MET A 187 -0.70 6.19 12.16
C MET A 187 -1.32 7.57 11.89
N THR A 188 -1.46 8.40 12.92
CA THR A 188 -1.97 9.76 12.78
C THR A 188 -1.08 10.59 11.85
N ARG A 189 0.25 10.59 12.07
CA ARG A 189 1.19 11.32 11.21
C ARG A 189 1.10 10.90 9.75
N VAL A 190 0.94 9.60 9.48
CA VAL A 190 0.83 9.07 8.11
C VAL A 190 -0.52 9.41 7.49
N PHE A 191 -1.61 9.23 8.23
CA PHE A 191 -2.98 9.39 7.71
C PHE A 191 -3.40 10.84 7.51
N GLU A 192 -2.76 11.78 8.22
CA GLU A 192 -3.01 13.22 8.06
C GLU A 192 -2.23 13.84 6.90
N ARG A 193 -1.34 13.10 6.23
CA ARG A 193 -0.63 13.60 5.05
C ARG A 193 -1.61 13.84 3.90
N ASP A 194 -1.49 14.98 3.26
CA ASP A 194 -2.34 15.34 2.10
C ASP A 194 -2.30 14.27 1.00
N ALA A 195 -1.11 13.71 0.74
CA ALA A 195 -0.93 12.65 -0.26
C ALA A 195 -1.64 11.35 0.15
N PHE A 196 -1.62 10.98 1.44
CA PHE A 196 -2.37 9.83 1.92
C PHE A 196 -3.88 10.04 1.76
N LEU A 197 -4.39 11.20 2.16
CA LEU A 197 -5.81 11.54 2.03
C LEU A 197 -6.26 11.59 0.56
N ALA A 198 -5.41 12.11 -0.34
CA ALA A 198 -5.66 12.14 -1.77
C ALA A 198 -5.64 10.74 -2.42
N SER A 199 -4.90 9.79 -1.85
CA SER A 199 -4.78 8.42 -2.37
C SER A 199 -6.00 7.54 -2.10
N LEU A 200 -6.84 7.92 -1.12
CA LEU A 200 -8.01 7.15 -0.70
C LEU A 200 -9.13 7.21 -1.73
N THR A 201 -9.67 6.05 -2.10
CA THR A 201 -10.95 5.96 -2.81
C THR A 201 -12.10 6.30 -1.87
N GLU A 202 -13.28 6.52 -2.44
CA GLU A 202 -14.51 6.71 -1.65
C GLU A 202 -14.80 5.49 -0.75
N ALA A 203 -14.72 4.28 -1.32
CA ALA A 203 -14.91 3.04 -0.59
C ALA A 203 -13.91 2.87 0.58
N GLU A 204 -12.65 3.26 0.40
CA GLU A 204 -11.65 3.20 1.48
C GLU A 204 -11.89 4.22 2.57
N ARG A 205 -12.46 5.38 2.26
CA ARG A 205 -12.90 6.36 3.27
C ARG A 205 -14.07 5.83 4.08
N GLU A 206 -15.06 5.23 3.43
CA GLU A 206 -16.24 4.65 4.07
C GLU A 206 -15.89 3.50 5.01
N MET A 207 -14.85 2.71 4.72
CA MET A 207 -14.40 1.62 5.59
C MET A 207 -14.24 2.02 7.05
N ARG A 208 -13.80 3.25 7.31
CA ARG A 208 -13.58 3.73 8.69
C ARG A 208 -14.78 4.44 9.30
N LEU A 209 -15.76 4.81 8.52
CA LEU A 209 -16.98 5.45 9.04
C LEU A 209 -17.88 4.40 9.71
N HIS A 210 -17.97 3.21 9.16
CA HIS A 210 -18.82 2.13 9.65
C HIS A 210 -18.26 1.41 10.90
N THR A 211 -17.01 1.65 11.27
CA THR A 211 -16.38 1.04 12.46
C THR A 211 -16.44 1.92 13.71
N ARG A 212 -17.08 3.11 13.62
CA ARG A 212 -17.25 4.04 14.75
C ARG A 212 -18.61 3.93 15.45
N GLY A 213 -19.36 2.84 15.17
CA GLY A 213 -20.64 2.53 15.82
C GLY A 213 -20.49 1.63 17.04
#